data_385dc1585d07376ab928bf26b8fe2c4a
#
_entry.id   385dc1585d07376ab928bf26b8fe2c4a
#
_cell.length_a   1.000
_cell.length_b   1.000
_cell.length_c   1.000
_cell.angle_alpha   90.00
_cell.angle_beta   90.00
_cell.angle_gamma   90.00
#
_symmetry.space_group_name_H-M   'P 1'
#
loop_
_entity.id
_entity.type
_entity.pdbx_description
1 polymer ?
#
loop_
_entity_poly.entity_id
_entity_poly.type
_entity_poly.pdbx_seq_one_letter_code
_entity_poly.pdbx_strand_id
1 'polypeptide(L)'
;DGAELARFLRESASAPEPDVVVSRSARNRFPGIVTRVVKDGVMAQVDIAAGGHRVVSLMTREAADEMGLEPGMLAVAAVKSTNVVVERPG
;
A
#
# COMPACT_ATOMS: atom_id res chain seq x y z
N ASP A 1 6.05 -16.29 -4.83
CA ASP A 1 6.70 -16.46 -6.12
C ASP A 1 6.09 -15.51 -7.15
N GLY A 2 6.69 -15.45 -8.33
CA GLY A 2 6.26 -14.50 -9.34
C GLY A 2 4.84 -14.71 -9.84
N ALA A 3 4.37 -15.94 -9.88
CA ALA A 3 3.02 -16.24 -10.35
C ALA A 3 1.98 -15.77 -9.36
N GLU A 4 2.24 -15.91 -8.08
CA GLU A 4 1.34 -15.44 -7.05
C GLU A 4 1.28 -13.92 -7.05
N LEU A 5 2.42 -13.28 -7.21
CA LEU A 5 2.49 -11.82 -7.26
C LEU A 5 1.72 -11.28 -8.46
N ALA A 6 1.92 -11.83 -9.63
CA ALA A 6 1.24 -11.38 -10.83
C ALA A 6 -0.27 -11.56 -10.70
N ARG A 7 -0.70 -12.65 -10.11
CA ARG A 7 -2.12 -12.91 -9.88
C ARG A 7 -2.71 -11.92 -8.89
N PHE A 8 -1.99 -11.65 -7.82
CA PHE A 8 -2.42 -10.69 -6.80
C PHE A 8 -2.60 -9.31 -7.41
N LEU A 9 -1.63 -8.83 -8.16
CA LEU A 9 -1.69 -7.52 -8.77
C LEU A 9 -2.82 -7.42 -9.79
N ARG A 10 -3.00 -8.46 -10.60
CA ARG A 10 -4.03 -8.47 -11.62
C ARG A 10 -5.43 -8.47 -11.01
N GLU A 11 -5.65 -9.29 -10.01
CA GLU A 11 -6.95 -9.37 -9.35
C GLU A 11 -7.30 -8.06 -8.67
N SER A 12 -6.34 -7.45 -8.03
CA SER A 12 -6.57 -6.18 -7.35
C SER A 12 -6.80 -5.03 -8.31
N ALA A 13 -6.16 -5.05 -9.47
CA ALA A 13 -6.29 -3.98 -10.45
C ALA A 13 -7.55 -4.09 -11.29
N SER A 14 -8.02 -5.32 -11.55
CA SER A 14 -9.12 -5.52 -12.49
C SER A 14 -10.50 -5.64 -11.84
N ALA A 15 -10.55 -5.87 -10.54
CA ALA A 15 -11.82 -6.07 -9.85
C ALA A 15 -12.18 -4.83 -9.05
N PRO A 16 -13.14 -4.04 -9.53
CA PRO A 16 -13.61 -2.92 -8.73
C PRO A 16 -14.21 -3.48 -7.45
N GLU A 17 -14.01 -2.76 -6.38
CA GLU A 17 -14.58 -3.16 -5.11
C GLU A 17 -16.07 -2.94 -5.15
N PRO A 18 -16.89 -3.98 -5.07
CA PRO A 18 -18.33 -3.80 -5.11
C PRO A 18 -18.84 -3.26 -3.77
N ASP A 19 -19.91 -3.79 -3.30
CA ASP A 19 -20.60 -3.29 -2.13
C ASP A 19 -19.81 -3.36 -0.82
N VAL A 20 -18.75 -4.12 -0.82
CA VAL A 20 -17.87 -4.22 0.35
C VAL A 20 -17.33 -2.86 0.76
N VAL A 21 -17.26 -1.95 -0.20
CA VAL A 21 -16.79 -0.60 0.03
C VAL A 21 -17.54 0.13 1.14
N VAL A 22 -18.78 -0.24 1.37
CA VAL A 22 -19.60 0.39 2.39
C VAL A 22 -18.97 0.33 3.76
N SER A 23 -18.27 -0.74 4.07
CA SER A 23 -17.65 -0.93 5.37
C SER A 23 -16.20 -0.45 5.44
N ARG A 24 -15.68 0.14 4.37
CA ARG A 24 -14.28 0.59 4.30
C ARG A 24 -14.23 2.08 4.04
N SER A 25 -13.34 2.76 4.75
CA SER A 25 -13.13 4.18 4.54
C SER A 25 -12.14 4.47 3.40
N ALA A 26 -11.23 3.54 3.12
CA ALA A 26 -10.25 3.72 2.05
C ALA A 26 -10.84 3.29 0.72
N ARG A 27 -10.81 4.20 -0.26
CA ARG A 27 -11.31 3.94 -1.62
C ARG A 27 -10.20 3.60 -2.60
N ASN A 28 -8.98 3.99 -2.28
CA ASN A 28 -7.83 3.82 -3.16
C ASN A 28 -6.94 2.74 -2.59
N ARG A 29 -6.77 1.66 -3.35
CA ARG A 29 -5.99 0.51 -2.92
C ARG A 29 -5.01 0.14 -4.01
N PHE A 30 -3.74 0.14 -3.66
CA PHE A 30 -2.65 -0.13 -4.61
C PHE A 30 -1.85 -1.32 -4.12
N PRO A 31 -2.09 -2.50 -4.68
CA PRO A 31 -1.30 -3.68 -4.29
C PRO A 31 0.11 -3.57 -4.84
N GLY A 32 1.06 -4.02 -4.06
CA GLY A 32 2.46 -3.92 -4.44
C GLY A 32 3.36 -4.72 -3.53
N ILE A 33 4.62 -4.36 -3.56
CA ILE A 33 5.64 -5.04 -2.78
C ILE A 33 6.38 -4.03 -1.92
N VAL A 34 6.59 -4.37 -0.66
CA VAL A 34 7.43 -3.56 0.22
C VAL A 34 8.86 -3.62 -0.31
N THR A 35 9.45 -2.46 -0.58
CA THR A 35 10.83 -2.39 -1.08
C THR A 35 11.81 -1.91 -0.03
N ARG A 36 11.32 -1.17 0.97
CA ARG A 36 12.21 -0.59 1.97
C ARG A 36 11.44 -0.33 3.26
N VAL A 37 12.06 -0.64 4.37
CA VAL A 37 11.53 -0.32 5.70
C VAL A 37 12.64 0.37 6.49
N VAL A 38 12.40 1.59 6.91
CA VAL A 38 13.36 2.35 7.73
C VAL A 38 12.68 2.71 9.04
N LYS A 39 13.32 2.36 10.13
CA LYS A 39 12.76 2.57 11.46
C LYS A 39 13.70 3.40 12.32
N ASP A 40 13.12 4.27 13.13
CA ASP A 40 13.86 4.87 14.26
C ASP A 40 13.18 4.39 15.55
N GLY A 41 13.39 5.11 16.65
CA GLY A 41 12.83 4.68 17.94
C GLY A 41 11.32 4.77 18.02
N VAL A 42 10.68 5.60 17.21
CA VAL A 42 9.25 5.92 17.30
C VAL A 42 8.51 5.66 16.00
N MET A 43 9.11 5.99 14.87
CA MET A 43 8.44 5.96 13.57
C MET A 43 9.10 4.97 12.62
N ALA A 44 8.33 4.62 11.61
CA ALA A 44 8.83 3.78 10.51
C ALA A 44 8.35 4.37 9.20
N GLN A 45 9.23 4.33 8.19
CA GLN A 45 8.87 4.67 6.83
C GLN A 45 8.87 3.37 6.02
N VAL A 46 7.79 3.13 5.32
CA VAL A 46 7.64 1.93 4.49
C VAL A 46 7.43 2.36 3.05
N ASP A 47 8.29 1.89 2.16
CA ASP A 47 8.17 2.16 0.74
C ASP A 47 7.55 0.94 0.07
N ILE A 48 6.56 1.18 -0.77
CA ILE A 48 5.86 0.13 -1.51
C ILE A 48 5.94 0.46 -3.00
N ALA A 49 6.38 -0.51 -3.79
CA ALA A 49 6.35 -0.39 -5.24
C ALA A 49 5.02 -0.95 -5.73
N ALA A 50 4.19 -0.10 -6.30
CA ALA A 50 2.86 -0.47 -6.76
C ALA A 50 2.61 0.09 -8.16
N GLY A 51 2.48 -0.81 -9.14
CA GLY A 51 2.15 -0.42 -10.50
C GLY A 51 3.13 0.56 -11.13
N GLY A 52 4.41 0.42 -10.86
CA GLY A 52 5.43 1.32 -11.38
C GLY A 52 5.61 2.60 -10.57
N HIS A 53 4.86 2.74 -9.49
CA HIS A 53 4.94 3.91 -8.61
C HIS A 53 5.48 3.54 -7.26
N ARG A 54 6.13 4.51 -6.63
CA ARG A 54 6.61 4.37 -5.27
C ARG A 54 5.61 5.05 -4.34
N VAL A 55 5.05 4.28 -3.44
CA VAL A 55 4.13 4.82 -2.43
C VAL A 55 4.83 4.75 -1.09
N VAL A 56 4.87 5.86 -0.39
CA VAL A 56 5.57 5.96 0.90
C VAL A 56 4.55 6.11 2.01
N SER A 57 4.67 5.29 3.03
CA SER A 57 3.82 5.34 4.21
C SER A 57 4.67 5.64 5.44
N LEU A 58 4.18 6.53 6.28
CA LEU A 58 4.77 6.76 7.59
C LEU A 58 3.81 6.21 8.63
N MET A 59 4.35 5.47 9.57
CA MET A 59 3.56 4.87 10.63
C MET A 59 4.40 4.79 11.89
N THR A 60 3.81 4.40 13.00
CA THR A 60 4.60 4.18 14.19
C THR A 60 5.44 2.91 14.00
N ARG A 61 6.60 2.88 14.62
CA ARG A 61 7.43 1.69 14.59
C ARG A 61 6.67 0.49 15.14
N GLU A 62 5.88 0.71 16.17
CA GLU A 62 5.08 -0.35 16.77
C GLU A 62 4.13 -0.97 15.75
N ALA A 63 3.45 -0.14 14.94
CA ALA A 63 2.54 -0.64 13.92
C ALA A 63 3.28 -1.45 12.86
N ALA A 64 4.44 -0.97 12.43
CA ALA A 64 5.25 -1.68 11.44
C ALA A 64 5.72 -3.02 11.99
N ASP A 65 6.09 -3.06 13.26
CA ASP A 65 6.54 -4.29 13.91
C ASP A 65 5.38 -5.28 14.06
N GLU A 66 4.20 -4.81 14.44
CA GLU A 66 3.02 -5.68 14.57
C GLU A 66 2.63 -6.29 13.23
N MET A 67 2.75 -5.54 12.15
CA MET A 67 2.47 -6.03 10.82
C MET A 67 3.59 -6.91 10.26
N GLY A 68 4.74 -6.89 10.91
CA GLY A 68 5.90 -7.66 10.46
C GLY A 68 6.41 -7.26 9.10
N LEU A 69 6.33 -5.97 8.78
CA LEU A 69 6.69 -5.48 7.44
C LEU A 69 8.18 -5.63 7.16
N GLU A 70 8.49 -6.25 6.03
CA GLU A 70 9.86 -6.47 5.58
C GLU A 70 9.93 -6.32 4.06
N PRO A 71 11.08 -5.91 3.52
CA PRO A 71 11.25 -5.87 2.07
C PRO A 71 10.94 -7.21 1.41
N GLY A 72 10.25 -7.18 0.30
CA GLY A 72 9.86 -8.37 -0.44
C GLY A 72 8.45 -8.87 -0.14
N MET A 73 7.81 -8.35 0.89
CA MET A 73 6.45 -8.77 1.23
C MET A 73 5.42 -8.10 0.33
N LEU A 74 4.35 -8.83 0.08
CA LEU A 74 3.18 -8.24 -0.58
C LEU A 74 2.48 -7.32 0.42
N ALA A 75 2.03 -6.17 -0.06
CA ALA A 75 1.32 -5.21 0.75
C ALA A 75 0.35 -4.42 -0.12
N VAL A 76 -0.64 -3.83 0.50
CA VAL A 76 -1.57 -2.95 -0.19
C VAL A 76 -1.43 -1.57 0.41
N ALA A 77 -1.12 -0.58 -0.43
CA ALA A 77 -1.14 0.81 -0.01
C ALA A 77 -2.58 1.29 -0.15
N ALA A 78 -3.19 1.66 0.96
CA ALA A 78 -4.58 2.11 0.97
C ALA A 78 -4.62 3.56 1.38
N VAL A 79 -5.35 4.37 0.62
CA VAL A 79 -5.44 5.81 0.87
C VAL A 79 -6.90 6.21 0.90
N LYS A 80 -7.31 6.85 1.99
CA LYS A 80 -8.67 7.38 2.06
C LYS A 80 -8.86 8.45 1.00
N SER A 81 -10.04 8.50 0.41
CA SER A 81 -10.35 9.50 -0.61
C SER A 81 -10.13 10.92 -0.11
N THR A 82 -10.36 11.16 1.15
CA THR A 82 -10.17 12.47 1.77
C THR A 82 -8.71 12.89 1.86
N ASN A 83 -7.78 11.95 1.72
CA ASN A 83 -6.34 12.22 1.80
C ASN A 83 -5.68 12.34 0.44
N VAL A 84 -6.43 12.21 -0.63
CA VAL A 84 -5.86 12.31 -1.98
C VAL A 84 -5.89 13.76 -2.41
N VAL A 85 -4.72 14.28 -2.76
CA VAL A 85 -4.55 15.65 -3.23
C VAL A 85 -4.43 15.61 -4.74
N VAL A 86 -5.15 16.48 -5.43
CA VAL A 86 -5.11 16.56 -6.88
C VAL A 86 -4.24 17.73 -7.30
N GLU A 87 -3.29 17.47 -8.19
CA GLU A 87 -2.42 18.50 -8.73
C GLU A 87 -2.57 18.50 -10.25
N ARG A 88 -2.53 19.68 -10.84
CA ARG A 88 -2.52 19.80 -12.30
C ARG A 88 -1.08 19.95 -12.76
N PRO A 89 -0.62 19.12 -13.69
CA PRO A 89 0.72 19.27 -14.23
C PRO A 89 0.80 20.52 -15.10
N GLY A 90 1.89 21.15 -15.06
CA GLY A 90 2.17 22.32 -15.86
C GLY A 90 1.73 23.61 -15.31
#